data_454d297e9f16c3d51af2b83d88f1ec6f
#
_entry.id   454d297e9f16c3d51af2b83d88f1ec6f
#
_cell.length_a   1.000
_cell.length_b   1.000
_cell.length_c   1.000
_cell.angle_alpha   90.00
_cell.angle_beta   90.00
_cell.angle_gamma   90.00
#
_symmetry.space_group_name_H-M   'P 1'
#
loop_
_entity.id
_entity.type
_entity.pdbx_description
1 polymer ?
#
loop_
_entity_poly.entity_id
_entity_poly.type
_entity_poly.pdbx_seq_one_letter_code
_entity_poly.pdbx_strand_id
1 'polypeptide(L)'
;MKILNSKSKNFDKLLENLLLQRKKKIQSDSVSVTNIIKDVKKNGDKALLKYEKRFNLNNTIIPSSKQIKKSISSLDKKVKKAIDTAYNRIYKFHSLQKFKNISYTDKLKNKLEYKYVPLESVAIYVPGSTASYPSSVLMNAIPAIVAGVKRIVMINPGYKGKQNPAVLYACLLYTSDAADDLIG
;
A
#
# COMPACT_ATOMS: atom_id res chain seq x y z
N MET A 1 -27.33 5.01 -12.79
CA MET A 1 -26.98 3.57 -12.86
C MET A 1 -27.68 2.98 -14.09
N LYS A 2 -26.97 2.35 -15.05
CA LYS A 2 -27.61 1.63 -16.18
C LYS A 2 -27.98 0.22 -15.73
N ILE A 3 -29.23 -0.11 -15.80
CA ILE A 3 -29.76 -1.46 -15.50
C ILE A 3 -30.01 -2.19 -16.82
N LEU A 4 -29.43 -3.37 -16.98
CA LEU A 4 -29.67 -4.24 -18.12
C LEU A 4 -30.64 -5.33 -17.70
N ASN A 5 -31.73 -5.50 -18.46
CA ASN A 5 -32.67 -6.57 -18.22
C ASN A 5 -32.30 -7.82 -19.04
N SER A 6 -31.90 -8.89 -18.37
CA SER A 6 -31.47 -10.14 -19.00
C SER A 6 -32.56 -10.83 -19.86
N LYS A 7 -33.84 -10.50 -19.67
CA LYS A 7 -34.94 -11.02 -20.46
C LYS A 7 -35.23 -10.20 -21.73
N SER A 8 -34.49 -9.09 -21.99
CA SER A 8 -34.72 -8.30 -23.19
C SER A 8 -34.09 -8.96 -24.43
N LYS A 9 -34.78 -8.90 -25.58
CA LYS A 9 -34.30 -9.47 -26.86
C LYS A 9 -32.92 -8.91 -27.30
N ASN A 10 -32.50 -7.74 -26.77
CA ASN A 10 -31.25 -7.08 -27.12
C ASN A 10 -30.23 -7.14 -25.99
N PHE A 11 -30.41 -8.00 -24.98
CA PHE A 11 -29.55 -8.05 -23.81
C PHE A 11 -28.07 -8.26 -24.16
N ASP A 12 -27.76 -9.27 -24.97
CA ASP A 12 -26.37 -9.59 -25.34
C ASP A 12 -25.68 -8.44 -26.04
N LYS A 13 -26.36 -7.79 -27.01
CA LYS A 13 -25.83 -6.61 -27.70
C LYS A 13 -25.59 -5.42 -26.77
N LEU A 14 -26.47 -5.20 -25.79
CA LEU A 14 -26.34 -4.13 -24.80
C LEU A 14 -25.21 -4.44 -23.81
N LEU A 15 -25.07 -5.70 -23.41
CA LEU A 15 -23.98 -6.15 -22.54
C LEU A 15 -22.63 -6.03 -23.25
N GLU A 16 -22.54 -6.49 -24.50
CA GLU A 16 -21.32 -6.38 -25.31
C GLU A 16 -20.88 -4.92 -25.48
N ASN A 17 -21.81 -4.03 -25.82
CA ASN A 17 -21.54 -2.61 -25.91
C ASN A 17 -21.05 -2.00 -24.60
N LEU A 18 -21.62 -2.42 -23.45
CA LEU A 18 -21.16 -1.96 -22.14
C LEU A 18 -19.73 -2.41 -21.86
N LEU A 19 -19.42 -3.66 -22.19
CA LEU A 19 -18.07 -4.22 -22.02
C LEU A 19 -17.05 -3.55 -22.93
N LEU A 20 -17.40 -3.26 -24.17
CA LEU A 20 -16.56 -2.53 -25.12
C LEU A 20 -16.29 -1.10 -24.65
N GLN A 21 -17.29 -0.39 -24.14
CA GLN A 21 -17.11 0.95 -23.58
C GLN A 21 -16.15 0.93 -22.37
N ARG A 22 -16.24 -0.09 -21.49
CA ARG A 22 -15.28 -0.28 -20.39
C ARG A 22 -13.86 -0.52 -20.88
N LYS A 23 -13.67 -1.38 -21.88
CA LYS A 23 -12.34 -1.63 -22.49
C LYS A 23 -11.73 -0.35 -23.07
N LYS A 24 -12.51 0.46 -23.81
CA LYS A 24 -12.03 1.73 -24.36
C LYS A 24 -11.63 2.73 -23.27
N LYS A 25 -12.39 2.81 -22.17
CA LYS A 25 -12.07 3.68 -21.04
C LYS A 25 -10.78 3.24 -20.34
N ILE A 26 -10.62 1.94 -20.09
CA ILE A 26 -9.40 1.38 -19.50
C ILE A 26 -8.18 1.68 -20.38
N GLN A 27 -8.30 1.58 -21.70
CA GLN A 27 -7.22 1.91 -22.65
C GLN A 27 -6.83 3.39 -22.61
N SER A 28 -7.81 4.31 -22.56
CA SER A 28 -7.51 5.75 -22.48
C SER A 28 -6.82 6.12 -21.16
N ASP A 29 -7.29 5.55 -20.05
CA ASP A 29 -6.69 5.77 -18.74
C ASP A 29 -5.27 5.17 -18.68
N SER A 30 -5.02 4.02 -19.33
CA SER A 30 -3.70 3.37 -19.38
C SER A 30 -2.67 4.21 -20.17
N VAL A 31 -3.08 4.90 -21.23
CA VAL A 31 -2.18 5.79 -21.98
C VAL A 31 -1.74 6.97 -21.11
N SER A 32 -2.66 7.58 -20.38
CA SER A 32 -2.35 8.68 -19.45
C SER A 32 -1.37 8.22 -18.35
N VAL A 33 -1.64 7.09 -17.73
CA VAL A 33 -0.77 6.50 -16.68
C VAL A 33 0.60 6.13 -17.25
N THR A 34 0.65 5.55 -18.45
CA THR A 34 1.91 5.20 -19.11
C THR A 34 2.77 6.43 -19.35
N ASN A 35 2.18 7.55 -19.77
CA ASN A 35 2.90 8.81 -19.98
C ASN A 35 3.45 9.38 -18.67
N ILE A 36 2.68 9.31 -17.58
CA ILE A 36 3.15 9.71 -16.23
C ILE A 36 4.33 8.86 -15.81
N ILE A 37 4.24 7.53 -15.96
CA ILE A 37 5.34 6.60 -15.62
C ILE A 37 6.61 6.92 -16.43
N LYS A 38 6.47 7.17 -17.74
CA LYS A 38 7.60 7.55 -18.60
C LYS A 38 8.22 8.88 -18.16
N ASP A 39 7.41 9.86 -17.81
CA ASP A 39 7.87 11.17 -17.32
C ASP A 39 8.65 11.00 -16.00
N VAL A 40 8.10 10.25 -15.04
CA VAL A 40 8.76 9.99 -13.76
C VAL A 40 10.06 9.21 -13.94
N LYS A 41 10.08 8.17 -14.80
CA LYS A 41 11.32 7.43 -15.10
C LYS A 41 12.41 8.30 -15.70
N LYS A 42 12.04 9.28 -16.50
CA LYS A 42 12.99 10.20 -17.16
C LYS A 42 13.45 11.33 -16.26
N ASN A 43 12.54 11.94 -15.49
CA ASN A 43 12.74 13.20 -14.79
C ASN A 43 12.73 13.06 -13.26
N GLY A 44 12.54 11.85 -12.71
CA GLY A 44 12.63 11.55 -11.26
C GLY A 44 11.71 12.43 -10.41
N ASP A 45 12.26 12.91 -9.31
CA ASP A 45 11.54 13.69 -8.29
C ASP A 45 10.92 14.99 -8.82
N LYS A 46 11.51 15.60 -9.87
CA LYS A 46 10.91 16.79 -10.52
C LYS A 46 9.55 16.46 -11.11
N ALA A 47 9.43 15.31 -11.77
CA ALA A 47 8.15 14.85 -12.32
C ALA A 47 7.18 14.45 -11.21
N LEU A 48 7.65 13.71 -10.17
CA LEU A 48 6.83 13.36 -9.02
C LEU A 48 6.24 14.62 -8.36
N LEU A 49 7.05 15.62 -8.07
CA LEU A 49 6.60 16.87 -7.45
C LEU A 49 5.60 17.63 -8.35
N LYS A 50 5.80 17.61 -9.67
CA LYS A 50 4.86 18.18 -10.64
C LYS A 50 3.48 17.51 -10.54
N TYR A 51 3.45 16.17 -10.45
CA TYR A 51 2.18 15.42 -10.34
C TYR A 51 1.57 15.54 -8.94
N GLU A 52 2.35 15.57 -7.88
CA GLU A 52 1.89 15.84 -6.52
C GLU A 52 1.20 17.21 -6.41
N LYS A 53 1.79 18.26 -6.99
CA LYS A 53 1.16 19.58 -7.08
C LYS A 53 -0.15 19.56 -7.86
N ARG A 54 -0.15 18.84 -9.00
CA ARG A 54 -1.31 18.80 -9.90
C ARG A 54 -2.49 18.03 -9.31
N PHE A 55 -2.27 16.88 -8.69
CA PHE A 55 -3.33 15.98 -8.27
C PHE A 55 -3.68 16.13 -6.79
N ASN A 56 -2.69 16.33 -5.95
CA ASN A 56 -2.84 16.31 -4.50
C ASN A 56 -2.67 17.70 -3.85
N LEU A 57 -2.30 18.72 -4.63
CA LEU A 57 -1.97 20.06 -4.15
C LEU A 57 -0.87 20.04 -3.07
N ASN A 58 0.07 19.10 -3.16
CA ASN A 58 1.21 18.97 -2.25
C ASN A 58 2.43 19.68 -2.82
N ASN A 59 3.19 20.34 -1.95
CA ASN A 59 4.46 21.02 -2.30
C ASN A 59 5.70 20.17 -1.98
N THR A 60 5.51 19.01 -1.38
CA THR A 60 6.58 18.06 -1.01
C THR A 60 6.13 16.65 -1.32
N ILE A 61 7.08 15.78 -1.68
CA ILE A 61 6.84 14.34 -1.88
C ILE A 61 6.82 13.65 -0.51
N ILE A 62 7.74 14.06 0.37
CA ILE A 62 7.99 13.43 1.67
C ILE A 62 7.68 14.43 2.78
N PRO A 63 6.78 14.09 3.73
CA PRO A 63 6.53 14.94 4.89
C PRO A 63 7.71 14.90 5.87
N SER A 64 8.03 16.02 6.49
CA SER A 64 9.07 16.07 7.51
C SER A 64 8.67 15.31 8.78
N SER A 65 9.65 14.75 9.52
CA SER A 65 9.43 14.08 10.81
C SER A 65 8.66 14.97 11.81
N LYS A 66 8.88 16.30 11.78
CA LYS A 66 8.15 17.27 12.60
C LYS A 66 6.66 17.32 12.23
N GLN A 67 6.33 17.29 10.93
CA GLN A 67 4.94 17.26 10.45
C GLN A 67 4.25 15.96 10.86
N ILE A 68 4.93 14.82 10.70
CA ILE A 68 4.43 13.50 11.11
C ILE A 68 4.15 13.48 12.62
N LYS A 69 5.11 13.86 13.45
CA LYS A 69 4.96 13.90 14.92
C LYS A 69 3.81 14.82 15.34
N LYS A 70 3.70 16.03 14.75
CA LYS A 70 2.61 16.96 15.00
C LYS A 70 1.25 16.37 14.62
N SER A 71 1.17 15.69 13.48
CA SER A 71 -0.08 15.04 13.05
C SER A 71 -0.50 13.92 14.01
N ILE A 72 0.44 13.05 14.40
CA ILE A 72 0.18 11.95 15.33
C ILE A 72 -0.21 12.45 16.74
N SER A 73 0.33 13.59 17.19
CA SER A 73 0.00 14.14 18.51
C SER A 73 -1.46 14.59 18.62
N SER A 74 -2.09 14.95 17.50
CA SER A 74 -3.50 15.34 17.44
C SER A 74 -4.49 14.16 17.49
N LEU A 75 -3.99 12.91 17.37
CA LEU A 75 -4.85 11.72 17.34
C LEU A 75 -5.41 11.39 18.72
N ASP A 76 -6.71 11.15 18.78
CA ASP A 76 -7.41 10.75 20.00
C ASP A 76 -6.82 9.47 20.62
N LYS A 77 -6.71 9.44 21.96
CA LYS A 77 -6.15 8.31 22.71
C LYS A 77 -6.94 7.02 22.52
N LYS A 78 -8.28 7.10 22.37
CA LYS A 78 -9.11 5.90 22.12
C LYS A 78 -8.81 5.30 20.75
N VAL A 79 -8.58 6.15 19.74
CA VAL A 79 -8.22 5.71 18.39
C VAL A 79 -6.85 5.06 18.39
N LYS A 80 -5.86 5.64 19.08
CA LYS A 80 -4.53 5.01 19.26
C LYS A 80 -4.67 3.61 19.87
N LYS A 81 -5.38 3.48 20.99
CA LYS A 81 -5.61 2.20 21.67
C LYS A 81 -6.32 1.18 20.77
N ALA A 82 -7.25 1.61 19.93
CA ALA A 82 -7.92 0.73 18.98
C ALA A 82 -6.95 0.20 17.91
N ILE A 83 -6.07 1.07 17.38
CA ILE A 83 -5.04 0.69 16.41
C ILE A 83 -4.03 -0.27 17.05
N ASP A 84 -3.57 0.00 18.28
CA ASP A 84 -2.65 -0.89 19.02
C ASP A 84 -3.27 -2.28 19.24
N THR A 85 -4.56 -2.30 19.60
CA THR A 85 -5.29 -3.57 19.78
C THR A 85 -5.38 -4.34 18.47
N ALA A 86 -5.68 -3.66 17.36
CA ALA A 86 -5.74 -4.27 16.03
C ALA A 86 -4.37 -4.79 15.61
N TYR A 87 -3.31 -3.98 15.78
CA TYR A 87 -1.92 -4.39 15.51
C TYR A 87 -1.58 -5.70 16.21
N ASN A 88 -1.78 -5.76 17.53
CA ASN A 88 -1.42 -6.93 18.33
C ASN A 88 -2.17 -8.20 17.90
N ARG A 89 -3.47 -8.07 17.56
CA ARG A 89 -4.28 -9.20 17.09
C ARG A 89 -3.82 -9.70 15.72
N ILE A 90 -3.59 -8.80 14.79
CA ILE A 90 -3.13 -9.12 13.43
C ILE A 90 -1.72 -9.73 13.48
N TYR A 91 -0.82 -9.11 14.26
CA TYR A 91 0.54 -9.63 14.43
C TYR A 91 0.55 -11.04 15.01
N LYS A 92 -0.22 -11.29 16.08
CA LYS A 92 -0.36 -12.62 16.69
C LYS A 92 -0.85 -13.65 15.66
N PHE A 93 -1.85 -13.31 14.86
CA PHE A 93 -2.39 -14.20 13.83
C PHE A 93 -1.34 -14.53 12.76
N HIS A 94 -0.69 -13.51 12.19
CA HIS A 94 0.30 -13.72 11.14
C HIS A 94 1.57 -14.42 11.65
N SER A 95 1.94 -14.24 12.93
CA SER A 95 3.06 -14.97 13.54
C SER A 95 2.86 -16.50 13.51
N LEU A 96 1.61 -16.97 13.54
CA LEU A 96 1.30 -18.39 13.41
C LEU A 96 1.46 -18.94 11.98
N GLN A 97 1.50 -18.04 11.00
CA GLN A 97 1.65 -18.39 9.57
C GLN A 97 3.12 -18.46 9.13
N LYS A 98 4.05 -18.23 10.03
CA LYS A 98 5.48 -18.24 9.70
C LYS A 98 5.92 -19.63 9.24
N PHE A 99 6.39 -19.70 8.01
CA PHE A 99 6.89 -20.96 7.42
C PHE A 99 8.22 -21.35 8.03
N LYS A 100 8.44 -22.67 8.18
CA LYS A 100 9.71 -23.24 8.59
C LYS A 100 10.47 -23.75 7.38
N ASN A 101 11.79 -23.51 7.37
CA ASN A 101 12.66 -24.15 6.38
C ASN A 101 12.66 -25.66 6.60
N ILE A 102 12.76 -26.39 5.50
CA ILE A 102 12.87 -27.85 5.49
C ILE A 102 14.28 -28.21 5.02
N SER A 103 14.93 -29.11 5.75
CA SER A 103 16.21 -29.69 5.35
C SER A 103 16.11 -31.20 5.57
N TYR A 104 16.41 -31.94 4.53
CA TYR A 104 16.40 -33.41 4.52
C TYR A 104 17.67 -33.95 3.88
N THR A 105 18.29 -34.94 4.50
CA THR A 105 19.44 -35.64 3.94
C THR A 105 19.07 -37.11 3.79
N ASP A 106 19.21 -37.63 2.58
CA ASP A 106 18.91 -39.04 2.29
C ASP A 106 20.02 -39.99 2.73
N LYS A 107 19.81 -41.30 2.54
CA LYS A 107 20.78 -42.34 2.90
C LYS A 107 22.07 -42.25 2.07
N LEU A 108 22.03 -41.66 0.88
CA LEU A 108 23.17 -41.44 0.00
C LEU A 108 23.88 -40.11 0.28
N LYS A 109 23.50 -39.40 1.37
CA LYS A 109 24.02 -38.10 1.78
C LYS A 109 23.67 -36.95 0.85
N ASN A 110 22.68 -37.11 -0.03
CA ASN A 110 22.13 -35.99 -0.80
C ASN A 110 21.30 -35.08 0.12
N LYS A 111 21.63 -33.80 0.12
CA LYS A 111 20.92 -32.78 0.93
C LYS A 111 19.90 -32.04 0.07
N LEU A 112 18.63 -32.11 0.50
CA LEU A 112 17.49 -31.41 -0.10
C LEU A 112 17.02 -30.34 0.88
N GLU A 113 16.94 -29.09 0.40
CA GLU A 113 16.51 -27.98 1.24
C GLU A 113 15.42 -27.16 0.56
N TYR A 114 14.44 -26.76 1.36
CA TYR A 114 13.43 -25.77 0.98
C TYR A 114 13.54 -24.57 1.94
N LYS A 115 13.87 -23.39 1.40
CA LYS A 115 14.10 -22.19 2.19
C LYS A 115 13.07 -21.11 1.86
N TYR A 116 12.48 -20.53 2.88
CA TYR A 116 11.67 -19.31 2.78
C TYR A 116 12.58 -18.12 3.05
N VAL A 117 12.71 -17.25 2.07
CA VAL A 117 13.55 -16.06 2.16
C VAL A 117 12.64 -14.84 2.02
N PRO A 118 12.69 -13.87 2.95
CA PRO A 118 11.91 -12.64 2.83
C PRO A 118 12.41 -11.81 1.64
N LEU A 119 11.53 -10.98 1.09
CA LEU A 119 11.93 -9.93 0.15
C LEU A 119 12.81 -8.91 0.90
N GLU A 120 13.79 -8.32 0.20
CA GLU A 120 14.65 -7.28 0.79
C GLU A 120 13.86 -6.04 1.16
N SER A 121 12.97 -5.61 0.28
CA SER A 121 12.12 -4.45 0.51
C SER A 121 10.77 -4.60 -0.17
N VAL A 122 9.75 -3.99 0.40
CA VAL A 122 8.41 -3.92 -0.16
C VAL A 122 7.85 -2.51 -0.07
N ALA A 123 7.03 -2.12 -1.05
CA ALA A 123 6.24 -0.91 -0.99
C ALA A 123 4.77 -1.27 -0.74
N ILE A 124 4.14 -0.56 0.19
CA ILE A 124 2.70 -0.68 0.44
C ILE A 124 1.99 0.60 0.00
N TYR A 125 0.95 0.47 -0.79
CA TYR A 125 0.12 1.60 -1.20
C TYR A 125 -1.13 1.67 -0.31
N VAL A 126 -1.31 2.82 0.34
CA VAL A 126 -2.46 3.10 1.20
C VAL A 126 -3.22 4.30 0.65
N PRO A 127 -4.45 4.16 0.18
CA PRO A 127 -5.26 5.29 -0.30
C PRO A 127 -5.38 6.38 0.77
N GLY A 128 -5.30 7.65 0.38
CA GLY A 128 -5.23 8.75 1.35
C GLY A 128 -6.12 9.96 1.10
N SER A 129 -6.82 10.06 -0.06
CA SER A 129 -7.49 11.31 -0.44
C SER A 129 -8.88 11.50 0.20
N THR A 130 -9.74 10.49 0.18
CA THR A 130 -11.16 10.61 0.56
C THR A 130 -11.53 9.85 1.82
N ALA A 131 -10.79 8.81 2.17
CA ALA A 131 -11.04 8.01 3.36
C ALA A 131 -9.71 7.63 4.02
N SER A 132 -9.78 7.34 5.32
CA SER A 132 -8.64 6.90 6.13
C SER A 132 -8.64 5.40 6.24
N TYR A 133 -7.49 4.78 5.93
CA TYR A 133 -7.34 3.33 5.95
C TYR A 133 -6.17 2.85 6.82
N PRO A 134 -6.18 3.12 8.14
CA PRO A 134 -5.14 2.60 9.04
C PRO A 134 -5.12 1.07 9.06
N SER A 135 -6.27 0.42 8.82
CA SER A 135 -6.36 -1.03 8.65
C SER A 135 -5.54 -1.54 7.48
N SER A 136 -5.53 -0.81 6.33
CA SER A 136 -4.72 -1.20 5.17
C SER A 136 -3.23 -1.13 5.47
N VAL A 137 -2.79 -0.19 6.31
CA VAL A 137 -1.41 -0.13 6.79
C VAL A 137 -1.09 -1.41 7.54
N LEU A 138 -1.88 -1.75 8.57
CA LEU A 138 -1.65 -2.92 9.43
C LEU A 138 -1.70 -4.24 8.63
N MET A 139 -2.71 -4.40 7.79
CA MET A 139 -2.92 -5.62 7.00
C MET A 139 -1.83 -5.88 5.96
N ASN A 140 -1.12 -4.86 5.50
CA ASN A 140 -0.01 -5.01 4.57
C ASN A 140 1.36 -5.04 5.26
N ALA A 141 1.57 -4.17 6.26
CA ALA A 141 2.87 -4.07 6.94
C ALA A 141 3.15 -5.28 7.85
N ILE A 142 2.15 -5.71 8.63
CA ILE A 142 2.37 -6.78 9.61
C ILE A 142 2.80 -8.12 8.98
N PRO A 143 2.18 -8.62 7.90
CA PRO A 143 2.67 -9.81 7.21
C PRO A 143 4.12 -9.66 6.72
N ALA A 144 4.49 -8.48 6.21
CA ALA A 144 5.84 -8.20 5.75
C ALA A 144 6.85 -8.25 6.91
N ILE A 145 6.52 -7.67 8.08
CA ILE A 145 7.34 -7.73 9.30
C ILE A 145 7.51 -9.18 9.75
N VAL A 146 6.41 -9.93 9.85
CA VAL A 146 6.43 -11.34 10.29
C VAL A 146 7.24 -12.19 9.33
N ALA A 147 7.20 -11.91 8.03
CA ALA A 147 8.03 -12.57 7.02
C ALA A 147 9.52 -12.20 7.14
N GLY A 148 9.88 -11.13 7.84
CA GLY A 148 11.26 -10.68 8.02
C GLY A 148 11.76 -9.70 6.97
N VAL A 149 10.84 -8.99 6.28
CA VAL A 149 11.20 -7.93 5.34
C VAL A 149 11.88 -6.79 6.10
N LYS A 150 13.07 -6.40 5.65
CA LYS A 150 13.89 -5.41 6.36
C LYS A 150 13.44 -3.97 6.07
N ARG A 151 13.02 -3.69 4.85
CA ARG A 151 12.62 -2.35 4.43
C ARG A 151 11.18 -2.34 3.93
N ILE A 152 10.33 -1.56 4.60
CA ILE A 152 8.91 -1.39 4.23
C ILE A 152 8.67 0.09 3.97
N VAL A 153 8.31 0.45 2.73
CA VAL A 153 8.04 1.83 2.32
C VAL A 153 6.54 2.01 2.18
N MET A 154 5.97 3.01 2.85
CA MET A 154 4.55 3.35 2.70
C MET A 154 4.36 4.50 1.69
N ILE A 155 3.53 4.26 0.69
CA ILE A 155 3.07 5.28 -0.27
C ILE A 155 1.63 5.64 0.12
N ASN A 156 1.44 6.86 0.64
CA ASN A 156 0.14 7.37 1.05
C ASN A 156 -0.04 8.79 0.49
N PRO A 157 -0.83 8.97 -0.57
CA PRO A 157 -1.07 10.29 -1.13
C PRO A 157 -1.82 11.16 -0.12
N GLY A 158 -1.14 12.18 0.40
CA GLY A 158 -1.75 13.23 1.19
C GLY A 158 -2.53 14.22 0.30
N TYR A 159 -3.33 15.07 0.92
CA TYR A 159 -4.02 16.15 0.22
C TYR A 159 -3.77 17.48 0.90
N LYS A 160 -3.34 18.50 0.13
CA LYS A 160 -2.97 19.84 0.65
C LYS A 160 -1.96 19.77 1.80
N GLY A 161 -0.94 18.91 1.67
CA GLY A 161 0.10 18.72 2.68
C GLY A 161 -0.36 18.01 3.96
N LYS A 162 -1.56 17.44 3.98
CA LYS A 162 -2.10 16.76 5.15
C LYS A 162 -2.21 15.25 4.91
N GLN A 163 -1.66 14.46 5.80
CA GLN A 163 -1.88 13.03 5.91
C GLN A 163 -2.80 12.73 7.09
N ASN A 164 -3.50 11.61 7.03
CA ASN A 164 -4.39 11.21 8.12
C ASN A 164 -3.58 10.76 9.35
N PRO A 165 -3.83 11.33 10.55
CA PRO A 165 -3.09 10.99 11.76
C PRO A 165 -3.15 9.52 12.15
N ALA A 166 -4.28 8.84 11.90
CA ALA A 166 -4.44 7.42 12.23
C ALA A 166 -3.62 6.53 11.28
N VAL A 167 -3.49 6.91 10.00
CA VAL A 167 -2.63 6.22 9.03
C VAL A 167 -1.16 6.38 9.42
N LEU A 168 -0.74 7.60 9.77
CA LEU A 168 0.62 7.87 10.22
C LEU A 168 0.94 7.14 11.53
N TYR A 169 0.00 7.08 12.47
CA TYR A 169 0.18 6.34 13.71
C TYR A 169 0.34 4.84 13.47
N ALA A 170 -0.50 4.24 12.62
CA ALA A 170 -0.36 2.85 12.23
C ALA A 170 0.99 2.57 11.54
N CYS A 171 1.48 3.52 10.73
CA CYS A 171 2.81 3.44 10.12
C CYS A 171 3.92 3.43 11.18
N LEU A 172 3.84 4.28 12.20
CA LEU A 172 4.83 4.37 13.26
C LEU A 172 5.02 3.05 14.02
N LEU A 173 3.97 2.22 14.16
CA LEU A 173 4.05 0.97 14.92
C LEU A 173 4.99 -0.08 14.32
N TYR A 174 5.34 0.01 13.04
CA TYR A 174 6.28 -0.91 12.41
C TYR A 174 7.63 -0.27 12.07
N THR A 175 7.78 1.03 12.34
CA THR A 175 9.02 1.77 12.09
C THR A 175 9.78 2.10 13.39
N SER A 176 9.47 1.44 14.52
CA SER A 176 9.98 1.78 15.84
C SER A 176 11.51 1.70 15.99
N ASP A 177 12.21 1.03 15.07
CA ASP A 177 13.68 1.00 15.03
C ASP A 177 14.29 1.82 13.88
N ALA A 178 13.44 2.37 13.00
CA ALA A 178 13.87 3.11 11.81
C ALA A 178 13.28 4.52 11.80
N ALA A 179 13.59 5.31 12.82
CA ALA A 179 13.27 6.75 12.81
C ALA A 179 13.91 7.48 11.63
N ASP A 180 14.90 6.87 10.97
CA ASP A 180 15.60 7.39 9.80
C ASP A 180 15.08 6.87 8.47
N ASP A 181 14.31 5.73 8.45
CA ASP A 181 13.83 5.08 7.22
C ASP A 181 12.36 5.39 6.87
N LEU A 182 11.72 6.32 7.55
CA LEU A 182 10.37 6.81 7.21
C LEU A 182 10.33 7.59 5.88
N ILE A 183 11.45 7.66 5.20
CA ILE A 183 11.67 8.58 4.10
C ILE A 183 12.36 7.81 2.97
N GLY A 184 11.57 7.26 2.11
CA GLY A 184 12.02 6.71 0.83
C GLY A 184 11.08 7.14 -0.28
#